data_e73e9c7d43866bc2c353265200ee1079
#
_entry.id   e73e9c7d43866bc2c353265200ee1079
#
_cell.length_a   1.000
_cell.length_b   1.000
_cell.length_c   1.000
_cell.angle_alpha   90.00
_cell.angle_beta   90.00
_cell.angle_gamma   90.00
#
_symmetry.space_group_name_H-M   'P 1'
#
loop_
_entity.id
_entity.type
_entity.pdbx_description
1 polymer ?
#
loop_
_entity_poly.entity_id
_entity_poly.type
_entity_poly.pdbx_seq_one_letter_code
_entity_poly.pdbx_strand_id
1 'polypeptide(L)'
;FINDNDRQGFRFEVSLYPDSIVKLNRFEIFGPDKQKFKQEITGMFGDTISTPVGQMIIRPTLYMSSDYYEKAPIRVTKGNLGVVTQFYQHEVKSFVANKQASIITISMRSSVPKKAEDVINTLIAVYEKDAIDDKRGIAESTGQFIDNRLAIISGELSEVDRNIEKFKKDNKIYDIVSEAEQTITESAQYKVDGLSLENQIRMTEFLKEYLLDPTKTNELIPGTLSINSPAINSQIEGYNTELQRYMKLNPESSENNPIIQNLGNGLASTRRSITATLDHYISTSEIQHA
;
A
#
# COMPACT_ATOMS: atom_id res chain seq x y z
N PHE A 1 -4.94 19.26 -20.90
CA PHE A 1 -5.18 20.27 -19.86
C PHE A 1 -3.90 20.46 -19.04
N ILE A 2 -3.61 21.72 -18.65
CA ILE A 2 -2.38 22.07 -17.91
C ILE A 2 -2.69 22.19 -16.40
N ASN A 3 -3.85 22.74 -16.06
CA ASN A 3 -4.35 22.83 -14.69
C ASN A 3 -5.74 22.20 -14.64
N ASP A 4 -5.81 20.94 -14.25
CA ASP A 4 -7.03 20.17 -14.26
C ASP A 4 -7.53 19.90 -12.84
N ASN A 5 -8.77 20.28 -12.57
CA ASN A 5 -9.46 19.86 -11.36
C ASN A 5 -10.20 18.54 -11.66
N ASP A 6 -9.60 17.43 -11.24
CA ASP A 6 -10.12 16.09 -11.50
C ASP A 6 -11.52 15.83 -10.95
N ARG A 7 -11.94 16.62 -9.97
CA ARG A 7 -13.27 16.51 -9.36
C ARG A 7 -14.36 17.22 -10.14
N GLN A 8 -14.00 18.05 -11.14
CA GLN A 8 -14.97 18.87 -11.85
C GLN A 8 -15.15 18.39 -13.28
N GLY A 9 -16.37 18.05 -13.64
CA GLY A 9 -16.74 17.75 -15.02
C GLY A 9 -17.10 19.03 -15.79
N PHE A 10 -16.85 19.02 -17.08
CA PHE A 10 -17.21 20.14 -17.95
C PHE A 10 -17.49 19.71 -19.38
N ARG A 11 -18.05 20.63 -20.17
CA ARG A 11 -18.32 20.47 -21.60
C ARG A 11 -18.04 21.77 -22.33
N PHE A 12 -17.58 21.67 -23.57
CA PHE A 12 -17.46 22.80 -24.50
C PHE A 12 -17.52 22.27 -25.94
N GLU A 13 -17.64 23.20 -26.88
CA GLU A 13 -17.63 22.90 -28.32
C GLU A 13 -16.40 23.53 -28.98
N VAL A 14 -15.80 22.78 -29.92
CA VAL A 14 -14.63 23.17 -30.68
C VAL A 14 -15.02 23.21 -32.16
N SER A 15 -14.84 24.35 -32.80
CA SER A 15 -14.91 24.51 -34.24
C SER A 15 -13.53 24.71 -34.84
N LEU A 16 -13.26 24.01 -35.94
CA LEU A 16 -11.97 24.03 -36.62
C LEU A 16 -12.06 24.84 -37.89
N TYR A 17 -11.06 25.68 -38.11
CA TYR A 17 -10.98 26.54 -39.31
C TYR A 17 -9.63 26.32 -40.01
N PRO A 18 -9.51 26.74 -41.29
CA PRO A 18 -8.21 26.81 -41.97
C PRO A 18 -7.16 27.62 -41.15
N ASP A 19 -5.90 27.51 -41.56
CA ASP A 19 -4.79 28.21 -40.89
C ASP A 19 -4.56 27.87 -39.42
N SER A 20 -4.89 26.65 -39.04
CA SER A 20 -4.70 26.16 -37.66
C SER A 20 -5.52 26.90 -36.60
N ILE A 21 -6.57 27.62 -37.02
CA ILE A 21 -7.44 28.36 -36.11
C ILE A 21 -8.47 27.44 -35.44
N VAL A 22 -8.62 27.56 -34.13
CA VAL A 22 -9.65 26.88 -33.37
C VAL A 22 -10.51 27.87 -32.62
N LYS A 23 -11.81 27.68 -32.65
CA LYS A 23 -12.76 28.44 -31.84
C LYS A 23 -13.44 27.56 -30.84
N LEU A 24 -13.45 28.02 -29.61
CA LEU A 24 -14.00 27.33 -28.43
C LEU A 24 -15.18 28.13 -27.90
N ASN A 25 -16.31 27.47 -27.71
CA ASN A 25 -17.50 28.12 -27.19
C ASN A 25 -18.36 27.16 -26.35
N ARG A 26 -19.50 27.67 -25.81
CA ARG A 26 -20.50 26.90 -25.03
C ARG A 26 -19.90 26.13 -23.89
N PHE A 27 -19.07 26.78 -23.09
CA PHE A 27 -18.50 26.17 -21.90
C PHE A 27 -19.59 25.94 -20.82
N GLU A 28 -19.65 24.73 -20.33
CA GLU A 28 -20.51 24.33 -19.20
C GLU A 28 -19.65 23.60 -18.16
N ILE A 29 -19.76 24.02 -16.90
CA ILE A 29 -19.14 23.34 -15.77
C ILE A 29 -20.22 22.56 -15.03
N PHE A 30 -19.95 21.26 -14.76
CA PHE A 30 -20.87 20.40 -14.03
C PHE A 30 -20.55 20.45 -12.55
N GLY A 31 -21.58 20.68 -11.71
CA GLY A 31 -21.44 20.76 -10.29
C GLY A 31 -22.77 21.20 -9.65
N PRO A 32 -22.78 21.42 -8.32
CA PRO A 32 -23.94 21.96 -7.62
C PRO A 32 -24.37 23.30 -8.23
N ASP A 33 -23.40 24.14 -8.59
CA ASP A 33 -23.62 25.45 -9.25
C ASP A 33 -23.26 25.30 -10.74
N LYS A 34 -24.19 24.76 -11.53
CA LYS A 34 -24.02 24.66 -12.98
C LYS A 34 -23.73 26.01 -13.57
N GLN A 35 -22.50 26.23 -14.06
CA GLN A 35 -22.11 27.48 -14.69
C GLN A 35 -22.07 27.30 -16.21
N LYS A 36 -22.62 28.26 -16.92
CA LYS A 36 -22.59 28.30 -18.40
C LYS A 36 -21.95 29.61 -18.85
N PHE A 37 -20.97 29.50 -19.73
CA PHE A 37 -20.26 30.64 -20.28
C PHE A 37 -20.54 30.71 -21.79
N LYS A 38 -21.02 31.84 -22.25
CA LYS A 38 -21.27 32.09 -23.69
C LYS A 38 -20.07 32.68 -24.41
N GLN A 39 -18.93 32.80 -23.72
CA GLN A 39 -17.71 33.35 -24.27
C GLN A 39 -17.22 32.51 -25.45
N GLU A 40 -16.84 33.15 -26.55
CA GLU A 40 -16.10 32.55 -27.66
C GLU A 40 -14.61 32.89 -27.50
N ILE A 41 -13.76 31.88 -27.56
CA ILE A 41 -12.31 32.00 -27.43
C ILE A 41 -11.68 31.45 -28.69
N THR A 42 -10.81 32.24 -29.31
CA THR A 42 -10.06 31.84 -30.51
C THR A 42 -8.59 31.60 -30.12
N GLY A 43 -8.02 30.55 -30.66
CA GLY A 43 -6.60 30.19 -30.50
C GLY A 43 -6.07 29.48 -31.73
N MET A 44 -4.81 29.05 -31.68
CA MET A 44 -4.17 28.27 -32.72
C MET A 44 -3.76 26.89 -32.19
N PHE A 45 -3.57 25.93 -33.12
CA PHE A 45 -3.03 24.61 -32.73
C PHE A 45 -1.65 24.76 -32.09
N GLY A 46 -1.44 24.11 -30.94
CA GLY A 46 -0.19 24.13 -30.21
C GLY A 46 -0.07 25.23 -29.17
N ASP A 47 -0.88 26.27 -29.25
CA ASP A 47 -0.88 27.36 -28.27
C ASP A 47 -1.58 26.97 -26.97
N THR A 48 -1.16 27.60 -25.89
CA THR A 48 -1.84 27.48 -24.60
C THR A 48 -3.03 28.44 -24.56
N ILE A 49 -4.23 27.88 -24.60
CA ILE A 49 -5.49 28.64 -24.61
C ILE A 49 -6.06 28.66 -23.17
N SER A 50 -6.24 29.86 -22.61
CA SER A 50 -6.90 30.05 -21.31
C SER A 50 -8.40 30.09 -21.50
N THR A 51 -9.12 29.20 -20.79
CA THR A 51 -10.58 29.06 -20.88
C THR A 51 -11.23 29.06 -19.50
N PRO A 52 -12.56 29.23 -19.39
CA PRO A 52 -13.28 29.13 -18.11
C PRO A 52 -13.14 27.75 -17.43
N VAL A 53 -12.77 26.70 -18.17
CA VAL A 53 -12.60 25.33 -17.68
C VAL A 53 -11.14 24.95 -17.46
N GLY A 54 -10.22 25.90 -17.56
CA GLY A 54 -8.79 25.70 -17.37
C GLY A 54 -7.96 26.01 -18.60
N GLN A 55 -6.66 25.86 -18.50
CA GLN A 55 -5.72 26.01 -19.60
C GLN A 55 -5.63 24.72 -20.41
N MET A 56 -5.65 24.84 -21.74
CA MET A 56 -5.57 23.69 -22.63
C MET A 56 -4.71 23.96 -23.86
N ILE A 57 -4.17 22.89 -24.40
CA ILE A 57 -3.48 22.89 -25.69
C ILE A 57 -4.24 21.95 -26.63
N ILE A 58 -4.60 22.42 -27.80
CA ILE A 58 -5.25 21.61 -28.83
C ILE A 58 -4.21 21.29 -29.91
N ARG A 59 -4.06 20.00 -30.21
CA ARG A 59 -3.13 19.52 -31.24
C ARG A 59 -3.86 18.68 -32.27
N PRO A 60 -3.58 18.79 -33.56
CA PRO A 60 -4.11 17.92 -34.57
C PRO A 60 -3.56 16.50 -34.35
N THR A 61 -4.36 15.50 -34.65
CA THR A 61 -3.93 14.10 -34.70
C THR A 61 -3.54 13.71 -36.15
N LEU A 62 -2.90 12.55 -36.29
CA LEU A 62 -2.56 12.00 -37.63
C LEU A 62 -3.79 11.75 -38.53
N TYR A 63 -4.98 11.70 -37.95
CA TYR A 63 -6.24 11.46 -38.65
C TYR A 63 -6.99 12.75 -38.99
N MET A 64 -6.42 13.91 -38.71
CA MET A 64 -7.02 15.18 -39.02
C MET A 64 -6.96 15.43 -40.55
N SER A 65 -8.09 15.71 -41.17
CA SER A 65 -8.18 16.10 -42.58
C SER A 65 -8.87 17.45 -42.69
N SER A 66 -8.69 18.11 -43.87
CA SER A 66 -9.37 19.36 -44.20
C SER A 66 -10.90 19.24 -44.19
N ASP A 67 -11.41 18.01 -44.28
CA ASP A 67 -12.85 17.73 -44.20
C ASP A 67 -13.50 18.09 -42.85
N TYR A 68 -12.71 18.33 -41.81
CA TYR A 68 -13.21 18.77 -40.52
C TYR A 68 -13.31 20.28 -40.37
N TYR A 69 -12.77 21.06 -41.32
CA TYR A 69 -12.90 22.49 -41.30
C TYR A 69 -14.32 22.95 -41.58
N GLU A 70 -14.79 23.95 -40.87
CA GLU A 70 -16.11 24.56 -41.03
C GLU A 70 -17.32 23.60 -40.95
N LYS A 71 -17.10 22.37 -40.46
CA LYS A 71 -18.16 21.41 -40.17
C LYS A 71 -18.79 21.66 -38.80
N ALA A 72 -19.71 20.79 -38.45
CA ALA A 72 -20.36 20.79 -37.14
C ALA A 72 -19.33 20.78 -36.00
N PRO A 73 -19.51 21.58 -34.94
CA PRO A 73 -18.57 21.67 -33.87
C PRO A 73 -18.39 20.32 -33.16
N ILE A 74 -17.16 20.03 -32.78
CA ILE A 74 -16.80 18.85 -32.01
C ILE A 74 -17.13 19.12 -30.53
N ARG A 75 -18.00 18.31 -29.97
CA ARG A 75 -18.33 18.42 -28.54
C ARG A 75 -17.34 17.64 -27.70
N VAL A 76 -16.65 18.37 -26.83
CA VAL A 76 -15.73 17.79 -25.84
C VAL A 76 -16.43 17.77 -24.50
N THR A 77 -16.42 16.61 -23.84
CA THR A 77 -16.99 16.45 -22.50
C THR A 77 -15.99 15.73 -21.63
N LYS A 78 -15.64 16.32 -20.48
CA LYS A 78 -14.92 15.69 -19.39
C LYS A 78 -15.91 15.31 -18.29
N GLY A 79 -15.96 14.06 -17.91
CA GLY A 79 -16.75 13.60 -16.78
C GLY A 79 -16.06 13.91 -15.45
N ASN A 80 -16.83 13.99 -14.37
CA ASN A 80 -16.29 13.95 -13.01
C ASN A 80 -15.60 12.59 -12.79
N LEU A 81 -14.43 12.58 -12.15
CA LEU A 81 -13.63 11.37 -11.93
C LEU A 81 -14.43 10.26 -11.27
N GLY A 82 -15.21 10.56 -10.22
CA GLY A 82 -16.03 9.56 -9.52
C GLY A 82 -17.07 8.90 -10.42
N VAL A 83 -17.75 9.68 -11.26
CA VAL A 83 -18.76 9.16 -12.22
C VAL A 83 -18.10 8.30 -13.29
N VAL A 84 -16.95 8.74 -13.80
CA VAL A 84 -16.20 7.99 -14.82
C VAL A 84 -15.65 6.69 -14.22
N THR A 85 -15.14 6.74 -13.00
CA THR A 85 -14.65 5.56 -12.26
C THR A 85 -15.77 4.55 -12.06
N GLN A 86 -16.95 4.96 -11.60
CA GLN A 86 -18.12 4.08 -11.45
C GLN A 86 -18.54 3.45 -12.77
N PHE A 87 -18.51 4.22 -13.86
CA PHE A 87 -18.79 3.68 -15.19
C PHE A 87 -17.82 2.56 -15.55
N TYR A 88 -16.51 2.76 -15.42
CA TYR A 88 -15.51 1.74 -15.73
C TYR A 88 -15.56 0.55 -14.77
N GLN A 89 -15.84 0.76 -13.50
CA GLN A 89 -16.07 -0.33 -12.53
C GLN A 89 -17.22 -1.26 -12.96
N HIS A 90 -18.22 -0.71 -13.63
CA HIS A 90 -19.37 -1.48 -14.12
C HIS A 90 -19.08 -2.22 -15.44
N GLU A 91 -18.28 -1.60 -16.31
CA GLU A 91 -17.93 -2.15 -17.63
C GLU A 91 -16.82 -3.19 -17.58
N VAL A 92 -15.86 -3.05 -16.65
CA VAL A 92 -14.80 -4.03 -16.45
C VAL A 92 -15.35 -5.24 -15.69
N LYS A 93 -15.22 -6.41 -16.28
CA LYS A 93 -15.60 -7.70 -15.69
C LYS A 93 -14.33 -8.50 -15.40
N SER A 94 -14.23 -8.99 -14.19
CA SER A 94 -13.16 -9.90 -13.78
C SER A 94 -13.74 -11.20 -13.24
N PHE A 95 -13.20 -12.32 -13.65
CA PHE A 95 -13.59 -13.63 -13.14
C PHE A 95 -12.41 -14.60 -13.14
N VAL A 96 -12.44 -15.53 -12.22
CA VAL A 96 -11.43 -16.60 -12.14
C VAL A 96 -11.74 -17.62 -13.22
N ALA A 97 -10.78 -17.89 -14.11
CA ALA A 97 -10.97 -18.79 -15.25
C ALA A 97 -11.25 -20.23 -14.80
N ASN A 98 -10.60 -20.69 -13.71
CA ASN A 98 -10.83 -21.99 -13.10
C ASN A 98 -10.51 -21.89 -11.60
N LYS A 99 -11.30 -22.55 -10.73
CA LYS A 99 -11.06 -22.57 -9.28
C LYS A 99 -9.70 -23.14 -8.87
N GLN A 100 -9.08 -23.94 -9.74
CA GLN A 100 -7.77 -24.56 -9.51
C GLN A 100 -6.60 -23.78 -10.17
N ALA A 101 -6.90 -22.75 -10.97
CA ALA A 101 -5.89 -21.96 -11.66
C ALA A 101 -5.81 -20.55 -11.04
N SER A 102 -4.61 -20.08 -10.78
CA SER A 102 -4.35 -18.69 -10.35
C SER A 102 -4.44 -17.71 -11.54
N ILE A 103 -5.45 -17.88 -12.41
CA ILE A 103 -5.66 -17.09 -13.62
C ILE A 103 -6.95 -16.29 -13.48
N ILE A 104 -6.82 -14.97 -13.58
CA ILE A 104 -7.94 -14.04 -13.61
C ILE A 104 -8.12 -13.57 -15.05
N THR A 105 -9.32 -13.70 -15.57
CA THR A 105 -9.69 -13.13 -16.89
C THR A 105 -10.33 -11.77 -16.67
N ILE A 106 -9.79 -10.73 -17.30
CA ILE A 106 -10.35 -9.37 -17.28
C ILE A 106 -10.90 -9.07 -18.68
N SER A 107 -12.12 -8.58 -18.74
CA SER A 107 -12.77 -8.22 -20.01
C SER A 107 -13.53 -6.90 -19.87
N MET A 108 -13.59 -6.14 -20.96
CA MET A 108 -14.32 -4.89 -21.05
C MET A 108 -14.94 -4.74 -22.45
N ARG A 109 -16.13 -4.15 -22.52
CA ARG A 109 -16.75 -3.75 -23.80
C ARG A 109 -16.57 -2.26 -24.03
N SER A 110 -16.18 -1.89 -25.26
CA SER A 110 -16.05 -0.50 -25.68
C SER A 110 -16.31 -0.38 -27.17
N SER A 111 -16.89 0.74 -27.59
CA SER A 111 -17.01 1.08 -29.02
C SER A 111 -15.65 1.39 -29.66
N VAL A 112 -14.63 1.66 -28.89
CA VAL A 112 -13.25 1.90 -29.32
C VAL A 112 -12.35 0.85 -28.69
N PRO A 113 -11.91 -0.20 -29.44
CA PRO A 113 -11.11 -1.30 -28.91
C PRO A 113 -9.82 -0.83 -28.21
N LYS A 114 -9.13 0.16 -28.79
CA LYS A 114 -7.91 0.72 -28.21
C LYS A 114 -8.13 1.31 -26.81
N LYS A 115 -9.27 1.96 -26.59
CA LYS A 115 -9.63 2.51 -25.29
C LYS A 115 -9.84 1.41 -24.23
N ALA A 116 -10.47 0.28 -24.63
CA ALA A 116 -10.63 -0.85 -23.73
C ALA A 116 -9.28 -1.48 -23.36
N GLU A 117 -8.39 -1.64 -24.35
CA GLU A 117 -7.02 -2.11 -24.15
C GLU A 117 -6.25 -1.20 -23.19
N ASP A 118 -6.28 0.11 -23.39
CA ASP A 118 -5.58 1.08 -22.55
C ASP A 118 -6.10 1.05 -21.09
N VAL A 119 -7.43 0.93 -20.90
CA VAL A 119 -8.03 0.83 -19.55
C VAL A 119 -7.59 -0.45 -18.85
N ILE A 120 -7.64 -1.61 -19.55
CA ILE A 120 -7.25 -2.90 -18.95
C ILE A 120 -5.76 -2.89 -18.63
N ASN A 121 -4.89 -2.44 -19.54
CA ASN A 121 -3.45 -2.38 -19.31
C ASN A 121 -3.09 -1.43 -18.15
N THR A 122 -3.76 -0.28 -18.08
CA THR A 122 -3.57 0.66 -16.98
C THR A 122 -4.02 0.05 -15.65
N LEU A 123 -5.15 -0.65 -15.62
CA LEU A 123 -5.64 -1.35 -14.44
C LEU A 123 -4.64 -2.39 -13.95
N ILE A 124 -4.07 -3.19 -14.86
CA ILE A 124 -3.05 -4.20 -14.54
C ILE A 124 -1.80 -3.51 -13.97
N ALA A 125 -1.30 -2.47 -14.64
CA ALA A 125 -0.10 -1.76 -14.19
C ALA A 125 -0.29 -1.10 -12.80
N VAL A 126 -1.46 -0.53 -12.53
CA VAL A 126 -1.79 0.03 -11.21
C VAL A 126 -1.87 -1.07 -10.16
N TYR A 127 -2.51 -2.21 -10.49
CA TYR A 127 -2.59 -3.36 -9.57
C TYR A 127 -1.22 -3.94 -9.24
N GLU A 128 -0.33 -4.10 -10.24
CA GLU A 128 1.03 -4.57 -10.04
C GLU A 128 1.83 -3.62 -9.14
N LYS A 129 1.73 -2.32 -9.41
CA LYS A 129 2.38 -1.31 -8.57
C LYS A 129 1.88 -1.35 -7.14
N ASP A 130 0.56 -1.42 -6.95
CA ASP A 130 -0.08 -1.49 -5.64
C ASP A 130 0.38 -2.72 -4.85
N ALA A 131 0.45 -3.89 -5.51
CA ALA A 131 0.95 -5.12 -4.90
C ALA A 131 2.44 -5.06 -4.52
N ILE A 132 3.27 -4.36 -5.30
CA ILE A 132 4.68 -4.13 -4.98
C ILE A 132 4.80 -3.18 -3.78
N ASP A 133 4.05 -2.09 -3.77
CA ASP A 133 4.08 -1.10 -2.69
C ASP A 133 3.61 -1.71 -1.36
N ASP A 134 2.59 -2.58 -1.38
CA ASP A 134 2.13 -3.33 -0.21
C ASP A 134 3.23 -4.24 0.38
N LYS A 135 3.91 -5.02 -0.48
CA LYS A 135 5.01 -5.87 -0.05
C LYS A 135 6.21 -5.07 0.46
N ARG A 136 6.48 -3.91 -0.16
CA ARG A 136 7.55 -3.01 0.28
C ARG A 136 7.27 -2.47 1.67
N GLY A 137 6.05 -2.03 1.96
CA GLY A 137 5.66 -1.53 3.28
C GLY A 137 5.89 -2.57 4.40
N ILE A 138 5.53 -3.83 4.14
CA ILE A 138 5.79 -4.92 5.10
C ILE A 138 7.29 -5.15 5.27
N ALA A 139 8.06 -5.16 4.18
CA ALA A 139 9.51 -5.37 4.23
C ALA A 139 10.23 -4.22 4.97
N GLU A 140 9.84 -2.98 4.74
CA GLU A 140 10.39 -1.81 5.43
C GLU A 140 10.09 -1.85 6.94
N SER A 141 8.85 -2.16 7.33
CA SER A 141 8.48 -2.31 8.74
C SER A 141 9.26 -3.44 9.40
N THR A 142 9.41 -4.58 8.71
CA THR A 142 10.22 -5.71 9.21
C THR A 142 11.68 -5.32 9.35
N GLY A 143 12.26 -4.59 8.38
CA GLY A 143 13.62 -4.09 8.44
C GLY A 143 13.86 -3.19 9.66
N GLN A 144 13.00 -2.20 9.86
CA GLN A 144 13.08 -1.29 11.02
C GLN A 144 12.97 -2.04 12.36
N PHE A 145 12.08 -3.04 12.44
CA PHE A 145 11.94 -3.88 13.61
C PHE A 145 13.24 -4.65 13.91
N ILE A 146 13.84 -5.27 12.89
CA ILE A 146 15.10 -6.00 13.02
C ILE A 146 16.24 -5.07 13.45
N ASP A 147 16.35 -3.88 12.84
CA ASP A 147 17.39 -2.90 13.17
C ASP A 147 17.28 -2.45 14.63
N ASN A 148 16.06 -2.15 15.09
CA ASN A 148 15.80 -1.80 16.47
C ASN A 148 16.18 -2.95 17.43
N ARG A 149 15.85 -4.18 17.07
CA ARG A 149 16.18 -5.35 17.89
C ARG A 149 17.67 -5.62 17.93
N LEU A 150 18.37 -5.48 16.80
CA LEU A 150 19.83 -5.59 16.75
C LEU A 150 20.51 -4.55 17.63
N ALA A 151 20.02 -3.32 17.66
CA ALA A 151 20.57 -2.28 18.53
C ALA A 151 20.43 -2.65 20.02
N ILE A 152 19.29 -3.20 20.43
CA ILE A 152 19.05 -3.66 21.81
C ILE A 152 19.98 -4.82 22.16
N ILE A 153 20.01 -5.88 21.31
CA ILE A 153 20.86 -7.07 21.53
C ILE A 153 22.34 -6.67 21.59
N SER A 154 22.80 -5.78 20.71
CA SER A 154 24.18 -5.29 20.74
C SER A 154 24.51 -4.55 22.05
N GLY A 155 23.57 -3.81 22.60
CA GLY A 155 23.69 -3.18 23.92
C GLY A 155 23.81 -4.20 25.04
N GLU A 156 22.92 -5.18 25.09
CA GLU A 156 22.90 -6.28 26.07
C GLU A 156 24.20 -7.10 26.00
N LEU A 157 24.66 -7.46 24.81
CA LEU A 157 25.91 -8.18 24.58
C LEU A 157 27.11 -7.39 25.12
N SER A 158 27.18 -6.09 24.84
CA SER A 158 28.25 -5.23 25.32
C SER A 158 28.28 -5.11 26.86
N GLU A 159 27.12 -5.21 27.49
CA GLU A 159 27.00 -5.23 28.96
C GLU A 159 27.48 -6.57 29.53
N VAL A 160 27.07 -7.68 28.94
CA VAL A 160 27.50 -9.03 29.32
C VAL A 160 29.02 -9.18 29.18
N ASP A 161 29.58 -8.74 28.04
CA ASP A 161 31.03 -8.78 27.81
C ASP A 161 31.81 -8.00 28.89
N ARG A 162 31.34 -6.80 29.26
CA ARG A 162 31.92 -6.02 30.34
C ARG A 162 31.82 -6.73 31.69
N ASN A 163 30.71 -7.39 31.96
CA ASN A 163 30.51 -8.14 33.19
C ASN A 163 31.44 -9.36 33.27
N ILE A 164 31.60 -10.08 32.12
CA ILE A 164 32.55 -11.22 32.00
C ILE A 164 33.98 -10.73 32.21
N GLU A 165 34.38 -9.64 31.58
CA GLU A 165 35.72 -9.06 31.72
C GLU A 165 36.00 -8.69 33.17
N LYS A 166 35.04 -8.00 33.84
CA LYS A 166 35.12 -7.66 35.23
C LYS A 166 35.25 -8.90 36.14
N PHE A 167 34.38 -9.92 35.89
CA PHE A 167 34.41 -11.18 36.64
C PHE A 167 35.75 -11.89 36.53
N LYS A 168 36.31 -12.00 35.31
CA LYS A 168 37.62 -12.60 35.05
C LYS A 168 38.73 -11.85 35.79
N LYS A 169 38.69 -10.50 35.77
CA LYS A 169 39.67 -9.65 36.43
C LYS A 169 39.61 -9.78 37.95
N ASP A 170 38.41 -9.75 38.54
CA ASP A 170 38.18 -9.81 39.96
C ASP A 170 38.57 -11.18 40.55
N ASN A 171 38.37 -12.26 39.81
CA ASN A 171 38.65 -13.62 40.23
C ASN A 171 40.03 -14.15 39.74
N LYS A 172 40.84 -13.32 39.06
CA LYS A 172 42.18 -13.68 38.55
C LYS A 172 42.15 -14.93 37.64
N ILE A 173 41.06 -15.15 36.87
CA ILE A 173 40.88 -16.29 36.00
C ILE A 173 41.52 -15.98 34.65
N TYR A 174 42.66 -16.58 34.33
CA TYR A 174 43.43 -16.30 33.11
C TYR A 174 43.22 -17.35 32.01
N ASP A 175 42.74 -18.56 32.37
CA ASP A 175 42.45 -19.62 31.38
C ASP A 175 41.42 -20.63 31.91
N ILE A 176 40.33 -20.87 31.14
CA ILE A 176 39.28 -21.83 31.50
C ILE A 176 39.18 -22.97 30.43
N VAL A 177 40.10 -23.04 29.47
CA VAL A 177 39.91 -23.87 28.28
C VAL A 177 40.22 -25.36 28.48
N SER A 178 40.93 -25.79 29.49
CA SER A 178 41.49 -27.14 29.54
C SER A 178 40.71 -28.21 30.32
N GLU A 179 39.67 -27.87 31.08
CA GLU A 179 38.97 -28.88 31.93
C GLU A 179 37.48 -29.13 31.53
N ALA A 180 36.96 -28.34 30.61
CA ALA A 180 35.54 -28.35 30.24
C ALA A 180 35.18 -29.17 29.00
N GLU A 181 36.15 -29.61 28.20
CA GLU A 181 35.89 -30.21 26.89
C GLU A 181 35.28 -31.63 26.90
N GLN A 182 35.34 -32.36 27.97
CA GLN A 182 34.93 -33.77 28.02
C GLN A 182 33.48 -34.02 28.49
N THR A 183 32.81 -33.02 29.13
CA THR A 183 31.44 -33.20 29.64
C THR A 183 30.39 -32.51 28.75
N ILE A 184 30.82 -31.90 27.64
CA ILE A 184 30.03 -30.91 26.91
C ILE A 184 29.16 -31.52 25.77
N THR A 185 29.45 -32.70 25.25
CA THR A 185 28.81 -33.19 24.02
C THR A 185 27.34 -33.61 24.16
N GLU A 186 26.91 -34.16 25.29
CA GLU A 186 25.49 -34.49 25.48
C GLU A 186 24.68 -33.31 26.05
N SER A 187 25.32 -32.47 26.87
CA SER A 187 24.69 -31.26 27.44
C SER A 187 24.57 -30.11 26.43
N ALA A 188 25.36 -30.13 25.33
CA ALA A 188 25.41 -29.06 24.35
C ALA A 188 24.10 -28.93 23.53
N GLN A 189 23.47 -30.08 23.16
CA GLN A 189 22.24 -30.03 22.38
C GLN A 189 21.07 -29.45 23.18
N TYR A 190 20.90 -29.89 24.43
CA TYR A 190 19.86 -29.35 25.32
C TYR A 190 20.06 -27.87 25.60
N LYS A 191 21.30 -27.40 25.73
CA LYS A 191 21.61 -25.98 25.86
C LYS A 191 21.31 -25.16 24.62
N VAL A 192 21.61 -25.70 23.43
CA VAL A 192 21.29 -25.04 22.15
C VAL A 192 19.77 -24.94 21.96
N ASP A 193 19.04 -26.02 22.26
CA ASP A 193 17.58 -26.03 22.17
C ASP A 193 16.95 -25.07 23.19
N GLY A 194 17.46 -25.04 24.43
CA GLY A 194 17.04 -24.10 25.47
C GLY A 194 17.29 -22.63 25.06
N LEU A 195 18.48 -22.32 24.55
CA LEU A 195 18.80 -20.97 24.06
C LEU A 195 17.95 -20.57 22.86
N SER A 196 17.64 -21.53 21.98
CA SER A 196 16.72 -21.27 20.85
C SER A 196 15.33 -20.91 21.34
N LEU A 197 14.82 -21.65 22.33
CA LEU A 197 13.50 -21.41 22.91
C LEU A 197 13.47 -20.07 23.68
N GLU A 198 14.50 -19.77 24.45
CA GLU A 198 14.64 -18.47 25.13
C GLU A 198 14.65 -17.30 24.15
N ASN A 199 15.38 -17.42 23.05
CA ASN A 199 15.37 -16.40 21.99
C ASN A 199 13.98 -16.24 21.35
N GLN A 200 13.22 -17.32 21.16
CA GLN A 200 11.85 -17.26 20.67
C GLN A 200 10.91 -16.55 21.66
N ILE A 201 11.06 -16.83 22.96
CA ILE A 201 10.29 -16.15 24.02
C ILE A 201 10.59 -14.66 23.98
N ARG A 202 11.86 -14.25 24.04
CA ARG A 202 12.26 -12.83 24.01
C ARG A 202 11.79 -12.11 22.76
N MET A 203 11.83 -12.77 21.60
CA MET A 203 11.32 -12.18 20.36
C MET A 203 9.79 -12.00 20.41
N THR A 204 9.11 -12.95 21.02
CA THR A 204 7.64 -12.89 21.18
C THR A 204 7.24 -11.79 22.17
N GLU A 205 7.98 -11.62 23.27
CA GLU A 205 7.80 -10.53 24.24
C GLU A 205 8.00 -9.17 23.56
N PHE A 206 9.07 -9.01 22.80
CA PHE A 206 9.34 -7.77 22.09
C PHE A 206 8.26 -7.43 21.06
N LEU A 207 7.74 -8.44 20.34
CA LEU A 207 6.60 -8.23 19.43
C LEU A 207 5.32 -7.85 20.19
N LYS A 208 5.10 -8.43 21.37
CA LYS A 208 3.99 -8.06 22.25
C LYS A 208 4.10 -6.61 22.71
N GLU A 209 5.28 -6.17 23.16
CA GLU A 209 5.54 -4.77 23.54
C GLU A 209 5.25 -3.82 22.36
N TYR A 210 5.72 -4.16 21.14
CA TYR A 210 5.42 -3.41 19.94
C TYR A 210 3.91 -3.29 19.68
N LEU A 211 3.16 -4.35 19.93
CA LEU A 211 1.70 -4.34 19.78
C LEU A 211 0.99 -3.56 20.87
N LEU A 212 1.54 -3.47 22.06
CA LEU A 212 0.97 -2.72 23.18
C LEU A 212 1.28 -1.22 23.09
N ASP A 213 2.26 -0.81 22.29
CA ASP A 213 2.62 0.60 22.11
C ASP A 213 1.50 1.35 21.37
N PRO A 214 0.86 2.36 22.01
CA PRO A 214 -0.20 3.14 21.40
C PRO A 214 0.25 3.94 20.18
N THR A 215 1.54 4.29 20.08
CA THR A 215 2.11 5.04 18.95
C THR A 215 2.19 4.19 17.68
N LYS A 216 2.21 2.86 17.81
CA LYS A 216 2.33 1.86 16.76
C LYS A 216 0.98 1.32 16.25
N THR A 217 -0.13 1.95 16.60
CA THR A 217 -1.47 1.42 16.28
C THR A 217 -1.75 1.36 14.78
N ASN A 218 -1.20 2.30 14.02
CA ASN A 218 -1.37 2.40 12.56
C ASN A 218 -0.12 1.95 11.78
N GLU A 219 0.78 1.24 12.42
CA GLU A 219 1.96 0.69 11.76
C GLU A 219 1.74 -0.79 11.43
N LEU A 220 2.35 -1.23 10.32
CA LEU A 220 2.33 -2.64 9.94
C LEU A 220 3.11 -3.46 10.98
N ILE A 221 2.53 -4.58 11.37
CA ILE A 221 3.21 -5.51 12.27
C ILE A 221 4.35 -6.17 11.49
N PRO A 222 5.59 -6.16 12.02
CA PRO A 222 6.73 -6.80 11.37
C PRO A 222 6.49 -8.30 11.14
N GLY A 223 6.98 -8.82 10.04
CA GLY A 223 6.95 -10.26 9.77
C GLY A 223 7.75 -11.01 10.83
N THR A 224 7.18 -12.06 11.38
CA THR A 224 7.77 -12.84 12.46
C THR A 224 8.77 -13.85 11.92
N LEU A 225 9.96 -13.39 11.59
CA LEU A 225 11.04 -14.23 11.04
C LEU A 225 11.57 -15.29 12.02
N SER A 226 11.21 -15.20 13.31
CA SER A 226 11.78 -16.05 14.35
C SER A 226 10.74 -16.79 15.22
N ILE A 227 9.46 -16.49 15.09
CA ILE A 227 8.42 -17.19 15.87
C ILE A 227 7.91 -18.38 15.05
N ASN A 228 8.19 -19.59 15.56
CA ASN A 228 7.77 -20.81 14.90
C ASN A 228 6.29 -21.15 15.21
N SER A 229 5.38 -20.23 14.85
CA SER A 229 3.95 -20.40 15.03
C SER A 229 3.18 -19.97 13.77
N PRO A 230 2.71 -20.93 12.95
CA PRO A 230 1.90 -20.63 11.77
C PRO A 230 0.62 -19.83 12.10
N ALA A 231 0.05 -20.06 13.28
CA ALA A 231 -1.16 -19.34 13.70
C ALA A 231 -0.90 -17.85 13.92
N ILE A 232 0.20 -17.49 14.60
CA ILE A 232 0.61 -16.11 14.82
C ILE A 232 0.92 -15.44 13.47
N ASN A 233 1.68 -16.10 12.61
CA ASN A 233 2.05 -15.59 11.30
C ASN A 233 0.82 -15.28 10.44
N SER A 234 -0.15 -16.21 10.40
CA SER A 234 -1.40 -16.01 9.66
C SER A 234 -2.24 -14.83 10.19
N GLN A 235 -2.31 -14.67 11.52
CA GLN A 235 -3.02 -13.54 12.14
C GLN A 235 -2.35 -12.20 11.82
N ILE A 236 -1.03 -12.15 11.81
CA ILE A 236 -0.26 -10.94 11.47
C ILE A 236 -0.45 -10.58 9.99
N GLU A 237 -0.38 -11.55 9.09
CA GLU A 237 -0.62 -11.33 7.65
C GLU A 237 -2.04 -10.80 7.40
N GLY A 238 -3.04 -11.40 8.07
CA GLY A 238 -4.43 -10.93 8.00
C GLY A 238 -4.58 -9.50 8.50
N TYR A 239 -4.00 -9.19 9.66
CA TYR A 239 -4.01 -7.83 10.21
C TYR A 239 -3.34 -6.82 9.27
N ASN A 240 -2.16 -7.12 8.76
CA ASN A 240 -1.43 -6.23 7.86
C ASN A 240 -2.20 -5.97 6.57
N THR A 241 -2.86 -6.99 6.01
CA THR A 241 -3.71 -6.85 4.82
C THR A 241 -4.90 -5.93 5.09
N GLU A 242 -5.58 -6.11 6.24
CA GLU A 242 -6.70 -5.24 6.61
C GLU A 242 -6.26 -3.81 6.94
N LEU A 243 -5.09 -3.64 7.58
CA LEU A 243 -4.54 -2.32 7.88
C LEU A 243 -4.18 -1.56 6.60
N GLN A 244 -3.54 -2.21 5.64
CA GLN A 244 -3.26 -1.60 4.34
C GLN A 244 -4.55 -1.17 3.64
N ARG A 245 -5.59 -1.99 3.68
CA ARG A 245 -6.91 -1.64 3.15
C ARG A 245 -7.51 -0.43 3.87
N TYR A 246 -7.43 -0.40 5.20
CA TYR A 246 -7.88 0.74 6.01
C TYR A 246 -7.13 2.02 5.64
N MET A 247 -5.80 1.96 5.52
CA MET A 247 -4.96 3.10 5.14
C MET A 247 -5.29 3.65 3.75
N LYS A 248 -5.61 2.78 2.79
CA LYS A 248 -6.00 3.19 1.43
C LYS A 248 -7.37 3.87 1.38
N LEU A 249 -8.30 3.44 2.20
CA LEU A 249 -9.68 3.97 2.22
C LEU A 249 -9.85 5.21 3.10
N ASN A 250 -9.06 5.33 4.17
CA ASN A 250 -9.21 6.38 5.17
C ASN A 250 -8.98 7.81 4.65
N PRO A 251 -7.96 8.10 3.79
CA PRO A 251 -7.71 9.45 3.30
C PRO A 251 -8.83 10.02 2.41
N GLU A 252 -9.60 9.13 1.76
CA GLU A 252 -10.65 9.53 0.81
C GLU A 252 -12.06 9.53 1.41
N SER A 253 -12.21 9.05 2.63
CA SER A 253 -13.50 8.80 3.26
C SER A 253 -13.72 9.73 4.46
N SER A 254 -14.97 10.12 4.70
CA SER A 254 -15.36 10.82 5.93
C SER A 254 -15.17 9.91 7.15
N GLU A 255 -14.70 10.46 8.27
CA GLU A 255 -14.54 9.75 9.55
C GLU A 255 -15.83 9.04 10.02
N ASN A 256 -16.97 9.52 9.57
CA ASN A 256 -18.29 8.93 9.88
C ASN A 256 -18.70 7.79 8.92
N ASN A 257 -17.82 7.36 8.02
CA ASN A 257 -18.12 6.25 7.11
C ASN A 257 -18.20 4.92 7.91
N PRO A 258 -19.36 4.22 7.92
CA PRO A 258 -19.51 2.96 8.66
C PRO A 258 -18.50 1.88 8.27
N ILE A 259 -18.03 1.87 7.01
CA ILE A 259 -17.04 0.90 6.53
C ILE A 259 -15.71 1.15 7.22
N ILE A 260 -15.28 2.40 7.32
CA ILE A 260 -14.02 2.80 7.99
C ILE A 260 -14.09 2.48 9.48
N GLN A 261 -15.20 2.80 10.14
CA GLN A 261 -15.40 2.47 11.54
C GLN A 261 -15.38 0.97 11.81
N ASN A 262 -16.04 0.19 10.96
CA ASN A 262 -16.04 -1.27 11.08
C ASN A 262 -14.65 -1.88 10.87
N LEU A 263 -13.88 -1.39 9.88
CA LEU A 263 -12.49 -1.82 9.67
C LEU A 263 -11.60 -1.44 10.86
N GLY A 264 -11.72 -0.22 11.39
CA GLY A 264 -10.96 0.21 12.56
C GLY A 264 -11.26 -0.63 13.80
N ASN A 265 -12.54 -0.93 14.06
CA ASN A 265 -12.94 -1.81 15.16
C ASN A 265 -12.45 -3.25 14.96
N GLY A 266 -12.49 -3.76 13.71
CA GLY A 266 -11.94 -5.06 13.33
C GLY A 266 -10.45 -5.14 13.62
N LEU A 267 -9.68 -4.15 13.17
CA LEU A 267 -8.23 -4.05 13.40
C LEU A 267 -7.90 -4.04 14.90
N ALA A 268 -8.61 -3.23 15.70
CA ALA A 268 -8.41 -3.20 17.15
C ALA A 268 -8.74 -4.56 17.81
N SER A 269 -9.73 -5.28 17.32
CA SER A 269 -10.08 -6.62 17.80
C SER A 269 -9.01 -7.64 17.44
N THR A 270 -8.55 -7.64 16.17
CA THR A 270 -7.49 -8.55 15.69
C THR A 270 -6.19 -8.30 16.43
N ARG A 271 -5.80 -7.04 16.66
CA ARG A 271 -4.59 -6.68 17.45
C ARG A 271 -4.64 -7.26 18.86
N ARG A 272 -5.78 -7.16 19.55
CA ARG A 272 -5.97 -7.79 20.87
C ARG A 272 -5.89 -9.32 20.81
N SER A 273 -6.46 -9.93 19.78
CA SER A 273 -6.39 -11.36 19.57
C SER A 273 -4.96 -11.85 19.36
N ILE A 274 -4.16 -11.13 18.55
CA ILE A 274 -2.73 -11.42 18.35
C ILE A 274 -2.00 -11.34 19.69
N THR A 275 -2.20 -10.26 20.46
CA THR A 275 -1.57 -10.10 21.78
C THR A 275 -1.89 -11.27 22.72
N ALA A 276 -3.15 -11.72 22.78
CA ALA A 276 -3.55 -12.87 23.60
C ALA A 276 -2.91 -14.19 23.11
N THR A 277 -2.76 -14.35 21.78
CA THR A 277 -2.08 -15.54 21.21
C THR A 277 -0.59 -15.53 21.54
N LEU A 278 0.07 -14.34 21.52
CA LEU A 278 1.46 -14.19 21.93
C LEU A 278 1.64 -14.50 23.43
N ASP A 279 0.75 -14.04 24.29
CA ASP A 279 0.76 -14.37 25.72
C ASP A 279 0.68 -15.88 25.97
N HIS A 280 -0.22 -16.55 25.27
CA HIS A 280 -0.34 -17.99 25.36
C HIS A 280 0.91 -18.73 24.86
N TYR A 281 1.51 -18.24 23.75
CA TYR A 281 2.74 -18.78 23.20
C TYR A 281 3.91 -18.62 24.18
N ILE A 282 4.09 -17.45 24.80
CA ILE A 282 5.11 -17.19 25.80
C ILE A 282 4.95 -18.15 26.97
N SER A 283 3.75 -18.21 27.58
CA SER A 283 3.48 -19.07 28.74
C SER A 283 3.72 -20.57 28.44
N THR A 284 3.35 -21.03 27.25
CA THR A 284 3.60 -22.42 26.84
C THR A 284 5.08 -22.70 26.64
N SER A 285 5.80 -21.74 26.03
CA SER A 285 7.23 -21.87 25.78
C SER A 285 8.05 -21.80 27.08
N GLU A 286 7.65 -20.97 28.06
CA GLU A 286 8.27 -20.92 29.39
C GLU A 286 8.12 -22.25 30.12
N ILE A 287 6.95 -22.91 30.05
CA ILE A 287 6.73 -24.24 30.64
C ILE A 287 7.62 -25.29 29.97
N GLN A 288 7.87 -25.18 28.66
CA GLN A 288 8.76 -26.09 27.94
C GLN A 288 10.24 -25.84 28.25
N HIS A 289 10.59 -24.60 28.64
CA HIS A 289 11.95 -24.21 28.99
C HIS A 289 12.31 -24.57 30.44
N ALA A 290 11.32 -24.62 31.34
CA ALA A 290 11.50 -24.97 32.77
C ALA A 290 11.80 -26.45 33.00
#